data_e8e52e6e55a40d16377fec7a3012dc92
#
_entry.id   e8e52e6e55a40d16377fec7a3012dc92
#
_cell.length_a   1.000
_cell.length_b   1.000
_cell.length_c   1.000
_cell.angle_alpha   90.00
_cell.angle_beta   90.00
_cell.angle_gamma   90.00
#
_symmetry.space_group_name_H-M   'P 1'
#
loop_
_entity.id
_entity.type
_entity.pdbx_description
1 polymer ?
#
loop_
_entity_poly.entity_id
_entity_poly.type
_entity_poly.pdbx_seq_one_letter_code
_entity_poly.pdbx_strand_id
1 'polypeptide(L)'
;METQLSQRIDERVTPYRPRIDLLVTIPGINTRTAEVILAEIGDDITHFPSAADLASWAGVCPSNNESGGRKGPSPSRHGDPWLKAVLGQAAVSASRTKNTYLAARYRRIVARRGKNRALVALQHSILIATWHTFTRDTPYADLGGQYFIERTGPARQTRRLISQLNQLGYHVTLQTPATT
;
A
#
# COMPACT_ATOMS: atom_id res chain seq x y z
N MET A 1 -28.07 -19.38 9.73
CA MET A 1 -28.16 -18.30 8.71
C MET A 1 -26.78 -17.87 8.21
N GLU A 2 -25.81 -17.63 9.07
CA GLU A 2 -24.43 -17.25 8.72
C GLU A 2 -23.71 -18.32 7.85
N THR A 3 -23.86 -19.61 8.19
CA THR A 3 -23.26 -20.74 7.45
C THR A 3 -23.79 -20.86 6.01
N GLN A 4 -25.10 -20.63 5.81
CA GLN A 4 -25.71 -20.68 4.47
C GLN A 4 -25.27 -19.52 3.60
N LEU A 5 -25.08 -18.33 4.18
CA LEU A 5 -24.58 -17.18 3.45
C LEU A 5 -23.11 -17.38 3.03
N SER A 6 -22.30 -17.92 3.94
CA SER A 6 -20.89 -18.25 3.63
C SER A 6 -20.77 -19.29 2.51
N GLN A 7 -21.60 -20.36 2.52
CA GLN A 7 -21.62 -21.36 1.46
C GLN A 7 -21.99 -20.73 0.11
N ARG A 8 -23.01 -19.88 0.04
CA ARG A 8 -23.42 -19.21 -1.19
C ARG A 8 -22.36 -18.25 -1.72
N ILE A 9 -21.59 -17.62 -0.83
CA ILE A 9 -20.45 -16.79 -1.23
C ILE A 9 -19.36 -17.69 -1.80
N ASP A 10 -19.00 -18.78 -1.14
CA ASP A 10 -17.96 -19.72 -1.59
C ASP A 10 -18.28 -20.31 -2.96
N GLU A 11 -19.54 -20.70 -3.22
CA GLU A 11 -19.98 -21.20 -4.53
C GLU A 11 -19.81 -20.14 -5.62
N ARG A 12 -20.18 -18.88 -5.35
CA ARG A 12 -20.07 -17.79 -6.32
C ARG A 12 -18.63 -17.34 -6.55
N VAL A 13 -17.78 -17.45 -5.55
CA VAL A 13 -16.39 -17.03 -5.57
C VAL A 13 -15.47 -18.07 -6.21
N THR A 14 -15.91 -19.35 -6.24
CA THR A 14 -15.13 -20.47 -6.80
C THR A 14 -14.51 -20.18 -8.19
N PRO A 15 -15.23 -19.63 -9.19
CA PRO A 15 -14.66 -19.32 -10.50
C PRO A 15 -13.54 -18.27 -10.45
N TYR A 16 -13.55 -17.43 -9.44
CA TYR A 16 -12.62 -16.30 -9.28
C TYR A 16 -11.48 -16.59 -8.31
N ARG A 17 -11.37 -17.83 -7.81
CA ARG A 17 -10.32 -18.24 -6.86
C ARG A 17 -8.92 -17.85 -7.32
N PRO A 18 -8.52 -18.07 -8.58
CA PRO A 18 -7.19 -17.64 -9.04
C PRO A 18 -6.93 -16.14 -8.86
N ARG A 19 -7.93 -15.29 -9.10
CA ARG A 19 -7.83 -13.84 -8.91
C ARG A 19 -7.70 -13.46 -7.45
N ILE A 20 -8.43 -14.15 -6.57
CA ILE A 20 -8.35 -13.96 -5.12
C ILE A 20 -6.97 -14.35 -4.60
N ASP A 21 -6.46 -15.50 -5.04
CA ASP A 21 -5.14 -15.99 -4.63
C ASP A 21 -4.02 -15.01 -5.04
N LEU A 22 -4.14 -14.37 -6.22
CA LEU A 22 -3.25 -13.29 -6.63
C LEU A 22 -3.32 -12.09 -5.68
N LEU A 23 -4.52 -11.65 -5.28
CA LEU A 23 -4.71 -10.51 -4.38
C LEU A 23 -4.15 -10.79 -2.98
N VAL A 24 -4.31 -12.00 -2.47
CA VAL A 24 -3.81 -12.40 -1.13
C VAL A 24 -2.28 -12.34 -1.04
N THR A 25 -1.57 -12.36 -2.17
CA THR A 25 -0.11 -12.15 -2.17
C THR A 25 0.30 -10.72 -1.78
N ILE A 26 -0.63 -9.75 -1.85
CA ILE A 26 -0.37 -8.36 -1.46
C ILE A 26 -0.43 -8.25 0.07
N PRO A 27 0.63 -7.77 0.75
CA PRO A 27 0.64 -7.64 2.20
C PRO A 27 -0.54 -6.83 2.74
N GLY A 28 -1.26 -7.42 3.69
CA GLY A 28 -2.43 -6.81 4.33
C GLY A 28 -3.78 -7.21 3.72
N ILE A 29 -3.79 -7.91 2.59
CA ILE A 29 -5.00 -8.49 2.00
C ILE A 29 -5.15 -9.93 2.47
N ASN A 30 -6.29 -10.24 3.09
CA ASN A 30 -6.75 -11.59 3.37
C ASN A 30 -7.82 -12.01 2.36
N THR A 31 -8.22 -13.27 2.37
CA THR A 31 -9.22 -13.81 1.43
C THR A 31 -10.51 -12.97 1.41
N ARG A 32 -11.05 -12.61 2.59
CA ARG A 32 -12.28 -11.80 2.66
C ARG A 32 -12.11 -10.41 2.06
N THR A 33 -10.99 -9.76 2.33
CA THR A 33 -10.66 -8.46 1.72
C THR A 33 -10.51 -8.59 0.20
N ALA A 34 -9.87 -9.66 -0.28
CA ALA A 34 -9.72 -9.93 -1.71
C ALA A 34 -11.07 -10.15 -2.40
N GLU A 35 -11.99 -10.90 -1.78
CA GLU A 35 -13.35 -11.11 -2.27
C GLU A 35 -14.11 -9.79 -2.44
N VAL A 36 -14.05 -8.89 -1.45
CA VAL A 36 -14.72 -7.58 -1.54
C VAL A 36 -14.06 -6.72 -2.60
N ILE A 37 -12.72 -6.67 -2.68
CA ILE A 37 -12.01 -5.92 -3.71
C ILE A 37 -12.45 -6.42 -5.11
N LEU A 38 -12.49 -7.74 -5.31
CA LEU A 38 -12.90 -8.33 -6.57
C LEU A 38 -14.37 -8.05 -6.90
N ALA A 39 -15.25 -8.08 -5.90
CA ALA A 39 -16.67 -7.78 -6.09
C ALA A 39 -16.92 -6.33 -6.54
N GLU A 40 -16.10 -5.39 -6.04
CA GLU A 40 -16.25 -3.98 -6.38
C GLU A 40 -15.59 -3.59 -7.70
N ILE A 41 -14.40 -4.13 -8.01
CA ILE A 41 -13.66 -3.76 -9.23
C ILE A 41 -13.93 -4.68 -10.42
N GLY A 42 -14.50 -5.88 -10.18
CA GLY A 42 -14.68 -6.92 -11.19
C GLY A 42 -13.38 -7.71 -11.45
N ASP A 43 -13.50 -8.75 -12.27
CA ASP A 43 -12.38 -9.57 -12.73
C ASP A 43 -11.72 -9.02 -14.00
N ASP A 44 -12.45 -8.21 -14.75
CA ASP A 44 -11.95 -7.52 -15.95
C ASP A 44 -11.39 -6.16 -15.59
N ILE A 45 -10.08 -6.10 -15.38
CA ILE A 45 -9.36 -4.87 -15.04
C ILE A 45 -9.25 -3.89 -16.22
N THR A 46 -9.61 -4.29 -17.44
CA THR A 46 -9.49 -3.44 -18.64
C THR A 46 -10.42 -2.23 -18.60
N HIS A 47 -11.48 -2.26 -17.77
CA HIS A 47 -12.31 -1.10 -17.47
C HIS A 47 -11.52 0.08 -16.89
N PHE A 48 -10.34 -0.18 -16.32
CA PHE A 48 -9.43 0.83 -15.83
C PHE A 48 -8.17 0.87 -16.70
N PRO A 49 -8.05 1.81 -17.65
CA PRO A 49 -6.93 1.88 -18.59
C PRO A 49 -5.57 2.00 -17.89
N SER A 50 -5.55 2.56 -16.68
CA SER A 50 -4.35 2.65 -15.86
C SER A 50 -4.63 2.43 -14.38
N ALA A 51 -3.58 2.10 -13.63
CA ALA A 51 -3.64 2.03 -12.17
C ALA A 51 -4.07 3.36 -11.51
N ALA A 52 -3.79 4.49 -12.17
CA ALA A 52 -4.20 5.81 -11.71
C ALA A 52 -5.71 6.03 -11.85
N ASP A 53 -6.32 5.48 -12.92
CA ASP A 53 -7.77 5.55 -13.14
C ASP A 53 -8.50 4.75 -12.07
N LEU A 54 -8.04 3.52 -11.76
CA LEU A 54 -8.58 2.72 -10.66
C LEU A 54 -8.48 3.45 -9.32
N ALA A 55 -7.32 4.03 -8.99
CA ALA A 55 -7.12 4.75 -7.74
C ALA A 55 -7.96 6.05 -7.66
N SER A 56 -8.19 6.72 -8.79
CA SER A 56 -9.03 7.90 -8.90
C SER A 56 -10.52 7.55 -8.71
N TRP A 57 -10.98 6.48 -9.37
CA TRP A 57 -12.34 5.96 -9.24
C TRP A 57 -12.64 5.53 -7.80
N ALA A 58 -11.74 4.81 -7.16
CA ALA A 58 -11.87 4.41 -5.76
C ALA A 58 -11.78 5.59 -4.77
N GLY A 59 -11.46 6.79 -5.24
CA GLY A 59 -11.39 7.99 -4.41
C GLY A 59 -10.26 7.99 -3.38
N VAL A 60 -9.17 7.27 -3.62
CA VAL A 60 -7.99 7.24 -2.72
C VAL A 60 -6.87 8.18 -3.20
N CYS A 61 -7.08 8.88 -4.30
CA CYS A 61 -6.21 9.96 -4.75
C CYS A 61 -6.49 11.25 -3.98
N PRO A 62 -5.47 12.03 -3.62
CA PRO A 62 -5.69 13.38 -3.11
C PRO A 62 -6.32 14.24 -4.21
N SER A 63 -7.31 15.06 -3.86
CA SER A 63 -7.85 16.05 -4.77
C SER A 63 -6.79 17.12 -5.06
N ASN A 64 -6.78 17.67 -6.28
CA ASN A 64 -5.98 18.87 -6.56
C ASN A 64 -6.77 20.09 -6.07
N ASN A 65 -6.27 20.74 -5.02
CA ASN A 65 -6.83 21.97 -4.47
C ASN A 65 -5.74 23.04 -4.46
N GLU A 66 -5.37 23.46 -5.66
CA GLU A 66 -4.39 24.51 -5.88
C GLU A 66 -5.05 25.62 -6.70
N SER A 67 -5.09 26.82 -6.15
CA SER A 67 -5.60 28.02 -6.82
C SER A 67 -4.66 29.18 -6.56
N GLY A 68 -4.23 29.88 -7.62
CA GLY A 68 -3.35 31.05 -7.52
C GLY A 68 -2.02 30.75 -6.81
N GLY A 69 -1.43 29.55 -7.00
CA GLY A 69 -0.18 29.15 -6.35
C GLY A 69 -0.31 28.77 -4.86
N ARG A 70 -1.50 28.83 -4.28
CA ARG A 70 -1.76 28.42 -2.90
C ARG A 70 -2.33 27.01 -2.85
N LYS A 71 -1.68 26.13 -2.12
CA LYS A 71 -2.14 24.75 -1.87
C LYS A 71 -3.07 24.73 -0.65
N GLY A 72 -4.35 24.47 -0.91
CA GLY A 72 -5.35 24.23 0.13
C GLY A 72 -5.32 22.78 0.68
N PRO A 73 -6.17 22.48 1.69
CA PRO A 73 -6.40 21.12 2.12
C PRO A 73 -6.91 20.29 0.94
N SER A 74 -6.28 19.14 0.68
CA SER A 74 -6.67 18.21 -0.39
C SER A 74 -7.23 16.93 0.23
N PRO A 75 -8.53 16.88 0.59
CA PRO A 75 -9.18 15.66 1.04
C PRO A 75 -9.22 14.64 -0.10
N SER A 76 -9.32 13.36 0.24
CA SER A 76 -9.63 12.33 -0.75
C SER A 76 -11.06 12.52 -1.27
N ARG A 77 -11.29 12.21 -2.56
CA ARG A 77 -12.62 12.30 -3.17
C ARG A 77 -13.58 11.27 -2.56
N HIS A 78 -14.88 11.50 -2.78
CA HIS A 78 -15.87 10.46 -2.61
C HIS A 78 -15.55 9.35 -3.61
N GLY A 79 -15.56 8.11 -3.17
CA GLY A 79 -15.39 6.92 -3.97
C GLY A 79 -16.25 5.84 -3.35
N ASP A 80 -16.13 4.60 -3.84
CA ASP A 80 -16.90 3.49 -3.31
C ASP A 80 -16.63 3.28 -1.81
N PRO A 81 -17.66 3.33 -0.94
CA PRO A 81 -17.49 3.25 0.51
C PRO A 81 -17.06 1.85 0.98
N TRP A 82 -17.52 0.79 0.30
CA TRP A 82 -17.20 -0.59 0.65
C TRP A 82 -15.75 -0.90 0.35
N LEU A 83 -15.31 -0.55 -0.86
CA LEU A 83 -13.91 -0.67 -1.27
C LEU A 83 -13.00 0.15 -0.34
N LYS A 84 -13.35 1.39 -0.01
CA LYS A 84 -12.57 2.22 0.91
C LYS A 84 -12.45 1.62 2.30
N ALA A 85 -13.53 1.03 2.82
CA ALA A 85 -13.53 0.40 4.14
C ALA A 85 -12.55 -0.78 4.19
N VAL A 86 -12.63 -1.70 3.22
CA VAL A 86 -11.74 -2.88 3.19
C VAL A 86 -10.30 -2.49 2.88
N LEU A 87 -10.05 -1.51 2.01
CA LEU A 87 -8.72 -0.97 1.76
C LEU A 87 -8.13 -0.30 3.01
N GLY A 88 -8.99 0.33 3.84
CA GLY A 88 -8.59 0.87 5.13
C GLY A 88 -8.06 -0.21 6.07
N GLN A 89 -8.79 -1.33 6.18
CA GLN A 89 -8.37 -2.49 6.97
C GLN A 89 -7.08 -3.12 6.43
N ALA A 90 -7.01 -3.32 5.11
CA ALA A 90 -5.82 -3.83 4.44
C ALA A 90 -4.60 -2.92 4.70
N ALA A 91 -4.75 -1.60 4.60
CA ALA A 91 -3.69 -0.65 4.86
C ALA A 91 -3.19 -0.69 6.31
N VAL A 92 -4.10 -0.82 7.29
CA VAL A 92 -3.72 -0.99 8.70
C VAL A 92 -2.94 -2.29 8.90
N SER A 93 -3.40 -3.39 8.33
CA SER A 93 -2.72 -4.69 8.37
C SER A 93 -1.33 -4.61 7.71
N ALA A 94 -1.25 -4.09 6.48
CA ALA A 94 -0.01 -3.91 5.74
C ALA A 94 1.02 -3.03 6.48
N SER A 95 0.54 -2.00 7.21
CA SER A 95 1.42 -1.11 7.98
C SER A 95 2.16 -1.84 9.11
N ARG A 96 1.61 -2.97 9.59
CA ARG A 96 2.15 -3.79 10.69
C ARG A 96 2.95 -4.99 10.22
N THR A 97 2.86 -5.36 8.95
CA THR A 97 3.59 -6.50 8.38
C THR A 97 5.09 -6.21 8.38
N LYS A 98 5.90 -7.14 8.89
CA LYS A 98 7.35 -6.97 9.00
C LYS A 98 8.02 -7.10 7.62
N ASN A 99 9.10 -6.37 7.43
CA ASN A 99 10.01 -6.49 6.27
C ASN A 99 9.36 -6.32 4.89
N THR A 100 8.22 -5.62 4.79
CA THR A 100 7.55 -5.34 3.53
C THR A 100 7.75 -3.90 3.07
N TYR A 101 7.67 -3.69 1.75
CA TYR A 101 7.68 -2.37 1.13
C TYR A 101 6.56 -1.47 1.67
N LEU A 102 5.33 -2.01 1.81
CA LEU A 102 4.19 -1.24 2.29
C LEU A 102 4.39 -0.73 3.72
N ALA A 103 4.92 -1.56 4.62
CA ALA A 103 5.24 -1.14 5.98
C ALA A 103 6.37 -0.09 6.01
N ALA A 104 7.40 -0.25 5.18
CA ALA A 104 8.47 0.74 5.05
C ALA A 104 7.94 2.09 4.50
N ARG A 105 7.04 2.04 3.50
CA ARG A 105 6.35 3.20 2.95
C ARG A 105 5.51 3.91 4.02
N TYR A 106 4.74 3.15 4.82
CA TYR A 106 3.97 3.70 5.92
C TYR A 106 4.87 4.45 6.91
N ARG A 107 5.93 3.81 7.43
CA ARG A 107 6.87 4.43 8.40
C ARG A 107 7.48 5.72 7.86
N ARG A 108 7.80 5.75 6.56
CA ARG A 108 8.35 6.95 5.92
C ARG A 108 7.35 8.11 5.85
N ILE A 109 6.07 7.82 5.61
CA ILE A 109 5.03 8.85 5.45
C ILE A 109 4.50 9.31 6.80
N VAL A 110 4.27 8.39 7.75
CA VAL A 110 3.66 8.71 9.04
C VAL A 110 4.46 9.73 9.83
N ALA A 111 5.79 9.65 9.80
CA ALA A 111 6.68 10.58 10.48
C ALA A 111 6.55 12.05 10.00
N ARG A 112 6.08 12.27 8.76
CA ARG A 112 5.98 13.61 8.15
C ARG A 112 4.56 14.11 7.94
N ARG A 113 3.60 13.23 7.75
CA ARG A 113 2.24 13.54 7.29
C ARG A 113 1.15 13.05 8.23
N GLY A 114 1.53 12.31 9.28
CA GLY A 114 0.61 11.71 10.24
C GLY A 114 -0.08 10.44 9.74
N LYS A 115 -0.77 9.76 10.67
CA LYS A 115 -1.33 8.41 10.51
C LYS A 115 -2.36 8.34 9.37
N ASN A 116 -3.34 9.23 9.34
CA ASN A 116 -4.45 9.14 8.39
C ASN A 116 -3.96 9.29 6.94
N ARG A 117 -3.09 10.27 6.67
CA ARG A 117 -2.51 10.47 5.34
C ARG A 117 -1.61 9.30 4.92
N ALA A 118 -0.88 8.70 5.87
CA ALA A 118 -0.05 7.53 5.61
C ALA A 118 -0.91 6.31 5.24
N LEU A 119 -2.04 6.08 5.92
CA LEU A 119 -2.96 4.99 5.60
C LEU A 119 -3.62 5.17 4.21
N VAL A 120 -4.06 6.39 3.87
CA VAL A 120 -4.60 6.66 2.52
C VAL A 120 -3.54 6.43 1.44
N ALA A 121 -2.28 6.79 1.69
CA ALA A 121 -1.19 6.51 0.77
C ALA A 121 -0.92 5.01 0.62
N LEU A 122 -1.17 4.19 1.66
CA LEU A 122 -1.10 2.73 1.55
C LEU A 122 -2.29 2.18 0.77
N GLN A 123 -3.52 2.64 1.01
CA GLN A 123 -4.69 2.27 0.22
C GLN A 123 -4.44 2.47 -1.27
N HIS A 124 -3.93 3.65 -1.64
CA HIS A 124 -3.51 3.95 -2.99
C HIS A 124 -2.46 2.94 -3.51
N SER A 125 -1.43 2.63 -2.71
CA SER A 125 -0.38 1.67 -3.12
C SER A 125 -0.91 0.25 -3.29
N ILE A 126 -1.87 -0.18 -2.46
CA ILE A 126 -2.54 -1.48 -2.57
C ILE A 126 -3.33 -1.56 -3.88
N LEU A 127 -4.09 -0.52 -4.25
CA LEU A 127 -4.82 -0.51 -5.53
C LEU A 127 -3.89 -0.49 -6.75
N ILE A 128 -2.79 0.24 -6.69
CA ILE A 128 -1.76 0.18 -7.75
C ILE A 128 -1.21 -1.25 -7.88
N ALA A 129 -0.90 -1.91 -6.76
CA ALA A 129 -0.46 -3.30 -6.75
C ALA A 129 -1.53 -4.24 -7.32
N THR A 130 -2.79 -4.09 -6.90
CA THR A 130 -3.95 -4.85 -7.41
C THR A 130 -4.05 -4.72 -8.94
N TRP A 131 -4.01 -3.51 -9.47
CA TRP A 131 -4.09 -3.26 -10.90
C TRP A 131 -2.95 -3.97 -11.67
N HIS A 132 -1.71 -3.85 -11.20
CA HIS A 132 -0.57 -4.51 -11.82
C HIS A 132 -0.63 -6.04 -11.72
N THR A 133 -1.07 -6.58 -10.58
CA THR A 133 -1.24 -8.00 -10.36
C THR A 133 -2.28 -8.58 -11.33
N PHE A 134 -3.40 -7.90 -11.53
CA PHE A 134 -4.44 -8.34 -12.47
C PHE A 134 -4.03 -8.18 -13.94
N THR A 135 -3.41 -7.05 -14.30
CA THR A 135 -2.97 -6.79 -15.68
C THR A 135 -1.90 -7.76 -16.15
N ARG A 136 -0.98 -8.16 -15.24
CA ARG A 136 0.13 -9.05 -15.56
C ARG A 136 -0.17 -10.52 -15.29
N ASP A 137 -1.27 -10.80 -14.63
CA ASP A 137 -1.66 -12.12 -14.13
C ASP A 137 -0.53 -12.81 -13.34
N THR A 138 0.14 -12.04 -12.47
CA THR A 138 1.29 -12.48 -11.68
C THR A 138 1.13 -12.09 -10.21
N PRO A 139 1.62 -12.91 -9.26
CA PRO A 139 1.64 -12.57 -7.85
C PRO A 139 2.37 -11.26 -7.57
N TYR A 140 1.99 -10.59 -6.49
CA TYR A 140 2.68 -9.40 -6.03
C TYR A 140 4.12 -9.69 -5.62
N ALA A 141 5.07 -8.99 -6.23
CA ALA A 141 6.48 -9.04 -5.86
C ALA A 141 6.79 -7.91 -4.86
N ASP A 142 7.03 -8.26 -3.59
CA ASP A 142 7.37 -7.27 -2.57
C ASP A 142 8.80 -6.74 -2.76
N LEU A 143 8.94 -5.42 -2.77
CA LEU A 143 10.23 -4.74 -2.92
C LEU A 143 11.07 -4.75 -1.62
N GLY A 144 10.52 -5.30 -0.54
CA GLY A 144 11.19 -5.43 0.73
C GLY A 144 11.20 -4.18 1.62
N GLY A 145 11.45 -4.42 2.91
CA GLY A 145 11.48 -3.36 3.93
C GLY A 145 12.64 -2.38 3.80
N GLN A 146 13.70 -2.75 3.10
CA GLN A 146 14.92 -1.97 2.89
C GLN A 146 14.89 -1.10 1.62
N TYR A 147 13.88 -1.25 0.77
CA TYR A 147 13.76 -0.57 -0.51
C TYR A 147 14.11 0.93 -0.47
N PHE A 148 13.61 1.67 0.52
CA PHE A 148 13.86 3.11 0.60
C PHE A 148 15.26 3.45 1.08
N ILE A 149 15.92 2.57 1.83
CA ILE A 149 17.32 2.74 2.27
C ILE A 149 18.23 2.54 1.06
N GLU A 150 18.05 1.46 0.35
CA GLU A 150 18.82 1.11 -0.86
C GLU A 150 18.65 2.19 -1.94
N ARG A 151 17.43 2.63 -2.20
CA ARG A 151 17.13 3.68 -3.19
C ARG A 151 17.72 5.05 -2.82
N THR A 152 17.84 5.36 -1.52
CA THR A 152 18.39 6.66 -1.07
C THR A 152 19.92 6.68 -1.13
N GLY A 153 20.54 5.53 -1.26
CA GLY A 153 21.99 5.29 -1.21
C GLY A 153 22.48 5.16 0.25
N PRO A 154 23.13 4.03 0.59
CA PRO A 154 23.60 3.74 1.95
C PRO A 154 24.47 4.86 2.54
N ALA A 155 25.39 5.40 1.74
CA ALA A 155 26.30 6.45 2.15
C ALA A 155 25.58 7.76 2.58
N ARG A 156 24.49 8.12 1.93
CA ARG A 156 23.69 9.30 2.31
C ARG A 156 22.94 9.06 3.61
N GLN A 157 22.40 7.85 3.78
CA GLN A 157 21.70 7.45 5.00
C GLN A 157 22.68 7.44 6.18
N THR A 158 23.85 6.85 6.02
CA THR A 158 24.90 6.80 7.04
C THR A 158 25.31 8.21 7.48
N ARG A 159 25.59 9.11 6.54
CA ARG A 159 25.92 10.52 6.87
C ARG A 159 24.82 11.21 7.67
N ARG A 160 23.56 10.97 7.33
CA ARG A 160 22.44 11.55 8.06
C ARG A 160 22.36 11.01 9.49
N LEU A 161 22.54 9.69 9.69
CA LEU A 161 22.50 9.07 11.01
C LEU A 161 23.66 9.55 11.90
N ILE A 162 24.87 9.65 11.34
CA ILE A 162 26.04 10.21 12.04
C ILE A 162 25.76 11.65 12.47
N SER A 163 25.24 12.49 11.58
CA SER A 163 24.88 13.88 11.92
C SER A 163 23.87 13.96 13.06
N GLN A 164 22.86 13.09 13.08
CA GLN A 164 21.88 13.04 14.16
C GLN A 164 22.48 12.60 15.49
N LEU A 165 23.37 11.60 15.48
CA LEU A 165 24.07 11.15 16.69
C LEU A 165 25.02 12.21 17.23
N ASN A 166 25.76 12.91 16.34
CA ASN A 166 26.63 14.02 16.74
C ASN A 166 25.84 15.18 17.37
N GLN A 167 24.62 15.48 16.87
CA GLN A 167 23.72 16.47 17.47
C GLN A 167 23.24 16.08 18.88
N LEU A 168 23.19 14.78 19.18
CA LEU A 168 22.88 14.24 20.51
C LEU A 168 24.11 14.15 21.43
N GLY A 169 25.28 14.62 20.96
CA GLY A 169 26.51 14.62 21.75
C GLY A 169 27.35 13.34 21.64
N TYR A 170 27.01 12.42 20.75
CA TYR A 170 27.78 11.19 20.54
C TYR A 170 28.86 11.37 19.46
N HIS A 171 30.07 10.87 19.71
CA HIS A 171 31.08 10.69 18.68
C HIS A 171 30.91 9.31 18.02
N VAL A 172 30.73 9.29 16.69
CA VAL A 172 30.46 8.06 15.95
C VAL A 172 31.67 7.66 15.11
N THR A 173 32.22 6.49 15.37
CA THR A 173 33.25 5.85 14.55
C THR A 173 32.61 4.67 13.80
N LEU A 174 32.75 4.63 12.47
CA LEU A 174 32.26 3.52 11.65
C LEU A 174 33.36 2.44 11.52
N GLN A 175 32.99 1.22 11.83
CA GLN A 175 33.78 0.04 11.53
C GLN A 175 33.05 -0.77 10.46
N THR A 176 33.68 -1.03 9.32
CA THR A 176 33.16 -1.93 8.31
C THR A 176 33.35 -3.36 8.80
N PRO A 177 32.28 -4.21 8.85
CA PRO A 177 32.48 -5.60 9.22
C PRO A 177 33.45 -6.23 8.22
N ALA A 178 34.43 -7.00 8.73
CA ALA A 178 35.33 -7.78 7.88
C ALA A 178 34.49 -8.73 7.04
N THR A 179 34.65 -8.67 5.73
CA THR A 179 34.01 -9.61 4.80
C THR A 179 34.63 -10.99 5.06
N THR A 180 33.85 -11.92 5.62
CA THR A 180 34.21 -13.32 5.75
C THR A 180 33.91 -14.06 4.46
#